data_17e995e55f34e418e9a4b8326499c0c0
#
_entry.id   17e995e55f34e418e9a4b8326499c0c0
#
_cell.length_a   1.000
_cell.length_b   1.000
_cell.length_c   1.000
_cell.angle_alpha   90.00
_cell.angle_beta   90.00
_cell.angle_gamma   90.00
#
_symmetry.space_group_name_H-M   'P 1'
#
loop_
_entity.id
_entity.type
_entity.pdbx_description
1 polymer ?
#
loop_
_entity_poly.entity_id
_entity_poly.type
_entity_poly.pdbx_seq_one_letter_code
_entity_poly.pdbx_strand_id
1 'polypeptide(L)'
;NYRVGMMGLIDFSDVEGGEDFPDSGYLSVLDLIQSLKWVQQNIEAFGGDPDNVTIFGESAGGAYVSILCAVDEADGLFDKAIAQSGSLNLTYTKEDFDNGGLTEALMDKTGAENMDDLMTIPEDELIEIYTSYDEEGNCLNDITNMPLRGSGSIIPEDPYQALKDGAAKDVIMMIGTNS
;
A
#
# COMPACT_ATOMS: atom_id res chain seq x y z
N ASN A 1 -7.49 8.75 -5.56
CA ASN A 1 -6.17 8.31 -6.05
C ASN A 1 -5.25 8.01 -4.87
N TYR A 2 -4.55 6.92 -4.91
CA TYR A 2 -3.51 6.56 -3.96
C TYR A 2 -2.19 6.35 -4.71
N ARG A 3 -1.06 6.55 -4.02
CA ARG A 3 0.27 6.32 -4.58
C ARG A 3 0.50 4.84 -4.86
N VAL A 4 1.14 4.55 -5.98
CA VAL A 4 1.49 3.19 -6.41
C VAL A 4 2.97 3.12 -6.78
N GLY A 5 3.48 1.91 -6.99
CA GLY A 5 4.87 1.69 -7.40
C GLY A 5 5.85 2.33 -6.42
N MET A 6 6.89 2.92 -6.96
CA MET A 6 7.96 3.57 -6.21
C MET A 6 7.45 4.57 -5.16
N MET A 7 6.45 5.37 -5.50
CA MET A 7 5.94 6.44 -4.63
C MET A 7 5.04 5.96 -3.50
N GLY A 8 4.61 4.71 -3.51
CA GLY A 8 3.59 4.20 -2.57
C GLY A 8 3.97 2.96 -1.79
N LEU A 9 5.00 2.24 -2.21
CA LEU A 9 5.24 0.86 -1.77
C LEU A 9 6.71 0.50 -1.52
N ILE A 10 7.67 1.41 -1.72
CA ILE A 10 9.08 1.11 -1.40
C ILE A 10 9.30 1.27 0.10
N ASP A 11 9.85 0.24 0.72
CA ASP A 11 10.32 0.27 2.10
C ASP A 11 11.77 0.75 2.13
N PHE A 12 12.00 1.94 2.66
CA PHE A 12 13.34 2.52 2.80
C PHE A 12 13.97 2.30 4.19
N SER A 13 13.36 1.50 5.06
CA SER A 13 13.81 1.38 6.46
C SER A 13 15.22 0.79 6.62
N ASP A 14 15.76 0.12 5.60
CA ASP A 14 17.13 -0.41 5.60
C ASP A 14 18.14 0.51 4.89
N VAL A 15 17.71 1.65 4.36
CA VAL A 15 18.56 2.68 3.78
C VAL A 15 19.01 3.65 4.88
N GLU A 16 20.25 4.13 4.86
CA GLU A 16 20.72 5.15 5.79
C GLU A 16 19.84 6.41 5.70
N GLY A 17 19.29 6.88 6.82
CA GLY A 17 18.29 7.96 6.90
C GLY A 17 16.86 7.49 6.63
N GLY A 18 16.62 6.21 6.35
CA GLY A 18 15.29 5.63 6.12
C GLY A 18 14.45 5.54 7.38
N GLU A 19 15.07 5.58 8.56
CA GLU A 19 14.38 5.63 9.86
C GLU A 19 13.47 6.85 10.02
N ASP A 20 13.70 7.91 9.26
CA ASP A 20 12.84 9.10 9.23
C ASP A 20 11.58 8.91 8.36
N PHE A 21 11.50 7.80 7.61
CA PHE A 21 10.41 7.45 6.71
C PHE A 21 9.77 6.08 7.04
N PRO A 22 9.33 5.85 8.28
CA PRO A 22 8.89 4.53 8.75
C PRO A 22 7.67 3.98 7.99
N ASP A 23 6.89 4.85 7.35
CA ASP A 23 5.66 4.49 6.65
C ASP A 23 5.87 4.19 5.16
N SER A 24 7.11 4.30 4.65
CA SER A 24 7.40 4.26 3.21
C SER A 24 6.92 2.98 2.51
N GLY A 25 6.96 1.84 3.18
CA GLY A 25 6.55 0.54 2.62
C GLY A 25 5.03 0.33 2.45
N TYR A 26 4.18 1.25 2.94
CA TYR A 26 2.72 1.11 2.88
C TYR A 26 1.95 2.43 2.70
N LEU A 27 2.58 3.44 2.12
CA LEU A 27 1.97 4.76 1.87
C LEU A 27 0.68 4.66 1.05
N SER A 28 0.57 3.70 0.15
CA SER A 28 -0.64 3.43 -0.61
C SER A 28 -1.85 3.13 0.29
N VAL A 29 -1.64 2.40 1.38
CA VAL A 29 -2.71 2.07 2.36
C VAL A 29 -3.07 3.29 3.18
N LEU A 30 -2.09 4.10 3.60
CA LEU A 30 -2.32 5.36 4.31
C LEU A 30 -3.10 6.36 3.46
N ASP A 31 -2.82 6.45 2.15
CA ASP A 31 -3.57 7.29 1.22
C ASP A 31 -5.05 6.88 1.14
N LEU A 32 -5.33 5.57 1.13
CA LEU A 32 -6.71 5.05 1.14
C LEU A 32 -7.42 5.37 2.46
N ILE A 33 -6.75 5.18 3.59
CA ILE A 33 -7.28 5.54 4.91
C ILE A 33 -7.56 7.05 4.97
N GLN A 34 -6.66 7.88 4.47
CA GLN A 34 -6.86 9.32 4.42
C GLN A 34 -8.04 9.73 3.54
N SER A 35 -8.25 9.03 2.42
CA SER A 35 -9.40 9.26 1.55
C SER A 35 -10.72 8.90 2.23
N LEU A 36 -10.75 7.81 3.00
CA LEU A 36 -11.92 7.41 3.78
C LEU A 36 -12.21 8.39 4.93
N LYS A 37 -11.18 8.88 5.62
CA LYS A 37 -11.32 9.95 6.62
C LYS A 37 -11.92 11.23 6.00
N TRP A 38 -11.51 11.56 4.77
CA TRP A 38 -12.10 12.69 4.04
C TRP A 38 -13.58 12.44 3.73
N VAL A 39 -13.95 11.22 3.30
CA VAL A 39 -15.35 10.84 3.06
C VAL A 39 -16.18 11.02 4.32
N GLN A 40 -15.73 10.50 5.46
CA GLN A 40 -16.40 10.64 6.74
C GLN A 40 -16.67 12.11 7.13
N GLN A 41 -15.72 13.00 6.83
CA GLN A 41 -15.80 14.41 7.21
C GLN A 41 -16.63 15.27 6.24
N ASN A 42 -16.82 14.85 5.01
CA ASN A 42 -17.31 15.74 3.95
C ASN A 42 -18.52 15.22 3.18
N ILE A 43 -18.79 13.90 3.19
CA ILE A 43 -19.71 13.30 2.21
C ILE A 43 -21.18 13.78 2.39
N GLU A 44 -21.59 14.19 3.58
CA GLU A 44 -22.90 14.78 3.80
C GLU A 44 -23.13 16.05 2.96
N ALA A 45 -22.10 16.89 2.79
CA ALA A 45 -22.18 18.08 1.96
C ALA A 45 -22.42 17.78 0.46
N PHE A 46 -22.16 16.55 0.05
CA PHE A 46 -22.41 16.04 -1.31
C PHE A 46 -23.70 15.20 -1.41
N GLY A 47 -24.48 15.09 -0.32
CA GLY A 47 -25.70 14.32 -0.27
C GLY A 47 -25.50 12.83 0.00
N GLY A 48 -24.30 12.42 0.41
CA GLY A 48 -24.01 11.06 0.87
C GLY A 48 -24.28 10.88 2.35
N ASP A 49 -24.13 9.64 2.80
CA ASP A 49 -24.36 9.22 4.18
C ASP A 49 -23.05 8.61 4.73
N PRO A 50 -22.39 9.26 5.71
CA PRO A 50 -21.16 8.76 6.30
C PRO A 50 -21.35 7.45 7.08
N ASP A 51 -22.57 7.14 7.53
CA ASP A 51 -22.92 5.89 8.20
C ASP A 51 -23.32 4.78 7.19
N ASN A 52 -23.08 4.97 5.90
CA ASN A 52 -23.41 4.02 4.84
C ASN A 52 -22.35 3.99 3.73
N VAL A 53 -21.09 3.88 4.09
CA VAL A 53 -19.95 3.86 3.17
C VAL A 53 -19.68 2.44 2.72
N THR A 54 -19.59 2.24 1.40
CA THR A 54 -19.18 0.96 0.81
C THR A 54 -17.88 1.12 0.05
N ILE A 55 -16.87 0.34 0.41
CA ILE A 55 -15.63 0.23 -0.35
C ILE A 55 -15.70 -0.99 -1.29
N PHE A 56 -15.13 -0.86 -2.49
CA PHE A 56 -15.08 -1.98 -3.42
C PHE A 56 -13.86 -1.90 -4.33
N GLY A 57 -13.41 -3.06 -4.80
CA GLY A 57 -12.27 -3.12 -5.69
C GLY A 57 -12.10 -4.48 -6.35
N GLU A 58 -11.43 -4.49 -7.49
CA GLU A 58 -11.09 -5.68 -8.28
C GLU A 58 -9.58 -5.87 -8.32
N SER A 59 -9.12 -7.13 -8.33
CA SER A 59 -7.70 -7.51 -8.40
C SER A 59 -6.88 -6.83 -7.28
N ALA A 60 -5.91 -6.01 -7.59
CA ALA A 60 -5.16 -5.23 -6.60
C ALA A 60 -6.09 -4.34 -5.73
N GLY A 61 -7.14 -3.74 -6.32
CA GLY A 61 -8.15 -2.99 -5.56
C GLY A 61 -8.93 -3.89 -4.60
N GLY A 62 -9.25 -5.13 -4.97
CA GLY A 62 -9.86 -6.12 -4.09
C GLY A 62 -8.93 -6.54 -2.94
N ALA A 63 -7.62 -6.59 -3.19
CA ALA A 63 -6.62 -6.81 -2.15
C ALA A 63 -6.59 -5.64 -1.15
N TYR A 64 -6.56 -4.39 -1.62
CA TYR A 64 -6.63 -3.23 -0.74
C TYR A 64 -7.91 -3.17 0.09
N VAL A 65 -9.07 -3.53 -0.48
CA VAL A 65 -10.31 -3.69 0.29
C VAL A 65 -10.14 -4.70 1.42
N SER A 66 -9.52 -5.84 1.12
CA SER A 66 -9.26 -6.88 2.13
C SER A 66 -8.25 -6.43 3.20
N ILE A 67 -7.21 -5.69 2.81
CA ILE A 67 -6.21 -5.10 3.72
C ILE A 67 -6.88 -4.10 4.66
N LEU A 68 -7.69 -3.18 4.15
CA LEU A 68 -8.41 -2.19 4.96
C LEU A 68 -9.33 -2.83 6.00
N CYS A 69 -9.89 -4.00 5.73
CA CYS A 69 -10.66 -4.77 6.70
C CYS A 69 -9.81 -5.35 7.84
N ALA A 70 -8.49 -5.44 7.70
CA ALA A 70 -7.57 -6.00 8.69
C ALA A 70 -6.75 -4.93 9.45
N VAL A 71 -6.90 -3.65 9.10
CA VAL A 71 -6.12 -2.54 9.63
C VAL A 71 -6.96 -1.74 10.62
N ASP A 72 -6.49 -1.62 11.87
CA ASP A 72 -7.22 -0.93 12.94
C ASP A 72 -7.47 0.55 12.63
N GLU A 73 -6.56 1.23 11.94
CA GLU A 73 -6.69 2.64 11.54
C GLU A 73 -7.83 2.91 10.54
N ALA A 74 -8.36 1.84 9.93
CA ALA A 74 -9.50 1.91 9.03
C ALA A 74 -10.84 1.55 9.70
N ASP A 75 -10.81 1.12 10.98
CA ASP A 75 -12.02 0.76 11.72
C ASP A 75 -13.00 1.93 11.81
N GLY A 76 -14.27 1.64 11.55
CA GLY A 76 -15.34 2.63 11.56
C GLY A 76 -15.32 3.66 10.41
N LEU A 77 -14.43 3.51 9.41
CA LEU A 77 -14.40 4.40 8.25
C LEU A 77 -15.30 3.93 7.09
N PHE A 78 -15.80 2.70 7.16
CA PHE A 78 -16.73 2.12 6.18
C PHE A 78 -17.57 1.00 6.81
N ASP A 79 -18.74 0.75 6.23
CA ASP A 79 -19.74 -0.21 6.74
C ASP A 79 -19.79 -1.48 5.91
N LYS A 80 -19.39 -1.39 4.64
CA LYS A 80 -19.48 -2.49 3.67
C LYS A 80 -18.23 -2.58 2.81
N ALA A 81 -17.86 -3.82 2.46
CA ALA A 81 -16.69 -4.10 1.65
C ALA A 81 -17.02 -5.14 0.57
N ILE A 82 -16.60 -4.88 -0.69
CA ILE A 82 -16.74 -5.82 -1.81
C ILE A 82 -15.36 -6.07 -2.41
N ALA A 83 -14.80 -7.26 -2.16
CA ALA A 83 -13.52 -7.68 -2.70
C ALA A 83 -13.73 -8.63 -3.88
N GLN A 84 -13.31 -8.21 -5.07
CA GLN A 84 -13.47 -8.95 -6.32
C GLN A 84 -12.10 -9.45 -6.78
N SER A 85 -11.85 -10.75 -6.77
CA SER A 85 -10.61 -11.39 -7.23
C SER A 85 -9.35 -10.81 -6.59
N GLY A 86 -9.41 -10.39 -5.32
CA GLY A 86 -8.31 -9.86 -4.54
C GLY A 86 -8.29 -10.43 -3.13
N SER A 87 -7.10 -10.57 -2.54
CA SER A 87 -6.95 -11.14 -1.20
C SER A 87 -5.74 -10.57 -0.44
N LEU A 88 -5.65 -10.91 0.85
CA LEU A 88 -4.61 -10.47 1.78
C LEU A 88 -3.20 -11.01 1.46
N ASN A 89 -3.06 -11.98 0.56
CA ASN A 89 -1.76 -12.50 0.15
C ASN A 89 -0.95 -11.53 -0.72
N LEU A 90 -1.53 -10.39 -1.10
CA LEU A 90 -0.83 -9.30 -1.76
C LEU A 90 -0.22 -8.33 -0.72
N THR A 91 0.48 -8.87 0.25
CA THR A 91 1.29 -8.17 1.25
C THR A 91 2.53 -9.01 1.55
N TYR A 92 3.60 -8.41 2.01
CA TYR A 92 4.83 -9.12 2.39
C TYR A 92 5.31 -8.74 3.79
N THR A 93 6.11 -9.61 4.40
CA THR A 93 6.95 -9.27 5.55
C THR A 93 8.37 -9.02 5.07
N LYS A 94 9.16 -8.26 5.84
CA LYS A 94 10.59 -8.06 5.52
C LYS A 94 11.38 -9.37 5.43
N GLU A 95 10.98 -10.40 6.18
CA GLU A 95 11.64 -11.71 6.16
C GLU A 95 11.30 -12.51 4.90
N ASP A 96 10.08 -12.36 4.37
CA ASP A 96 9.59 -13.15 3.24
C ASP A 96 9.96 -12.54 1.88
N PHE A 97 10.11 -11.21 1.83
CA PHE A 97 10.23 -10.50 0.57
C PHE A 97 10.94 -9.15 0.79
N ASP A 98 12.19 -9.09 0.41
CA ASP A 98 13.01 -7.87 0.47
C ASP A 98 12.60 -6.89 -0.65
N ASN A 99 11.36 -6.37 -0.58
CA ASN A 99 10.82 -5.37 -1.52
C ASN A 99 11.12 -5.70 -3.01
N GLY A 100 11.33 -6.99 -3.33
CA GLY A 100 11.75 -7.49 -4.64
C GLY A 100 13.12 -6.99 -5.10
N GLY A 101 13.96 -6.49 -4.18
CA GLY A 101 15.20 -5.82 -4.52
C GLY A 101 15.01 -4.41 -5.12
N LEU A 102 13.79 -3.87 -5.05
CA LEU A 102 13.46 -2.58 -5.68
C LEU A 102 14.24 -1.43 -5.05
N THR A 103 14.39 -1.44 -3.72
CA THR A 103 15.16 -0.40 -3.00
C THR A 103 16.62 -0.42 -3.43
N GLU A 104 17.27 -1.61 -3.40
CA GLU A 104 18.65 -1.77 -3.84
C GLU A 104 18.84 -1.35 -5.30
N ALA A 105 17.97 -1.81 -6.18
CA ALA A 105 18.04 -1.47 -7.61
C ALA A 105 17.79 0.03 -7.87
N LEU A 106 16.94 0.69 -7.10
CA LEU A 106 16.73 2.13 -7.19
C LEU A 106 17.98 2.89 -6.73
N MET A 107 18.57 2.51 -5.60
CA MET A 107 19.80 3.13 -5.08
C MET A 107 20.96 2.95 -6.07
N ASP A 108 21.13 1.76 -6.64
CA ASP A 108 22.15 1.48 -7.65
C ASP A 108 21.96 2.34 -8.92
N LYS A 109 20.74 2.43 -9.44
CA LYS A 109 20.46 3.18 -10.66
C LYS A 109 20.59 4.70 -10.46
N THR A 110 20.28 5.20 -9.27
CA THR A 110 20.40 6.62 -8.93
C THR A 110 21.81 7.01 -8.50
N GLY A 111 22.59 6.05 -8.01
CA GLY A 111 23.88 6.30 -7.35
C GLY A 111 23.75 6.96 -6.00
N ALA A 112 22.56 6.99 -5.41
CA ALA A 112 22.31 7.50 -4.07
C ALA A 112 22.86 6.50 -3.03
N GLU A 113 23.55 7.01 -2.00
CA GLU A 113 24.10 6.18 -0.92
C GLU A 113 23.19 6.18 0.32
N ASN A 114 22.31 7.18 0.45
CA ASN A 114 21.41 7.40 1.60
C ASN A 114 20.13 8.14 1.16
N MET A 115 19.20 8.34 2.09
CA MET A 115 17.94 9.05 1.82
C MET A 115 18.15 10.52 1.47
N ASP A 116 19.13 11.20 2.07
CA ASP A 116 19.41 12.60 1.74
C ASP A 116 19.83 12.77 0.28
N ASP A 117 20.66 11.87 -0.23
CA ASP A 117 21.05 11.86 -1.65
C ASP A 117 19.83 11.61 -2.55
N LEU A 118 19.02 10.60 -2.23
CA LEU A 118 17.83 10.25 -3.00
C LEU A 118 16.84 11.41 -3.07
N MET A 119 16.64 12.12 -1.96
CA MET A 119 15.74 13.28 -1.89
C MET A 119 16.23 14.50 -2.67
N THR A 120 17.49 14.55 -3.09
CA THR A 120 18.01 15.62 -3.97
C THR A 120 17.68 15.42 -5.44
N ILE A 121 17.29 14.20 -5.83
CA ILE A 121 16.99 13.87 -7.22
C ILE A 121 15.61 14.44 -7.58
N PRO A 122 15.48 15.16 -8.70
CA PRO A 122 14.20 15.68 -9.15
C PRO A 122 13.19 14.55 -9.42
N GLU A 123 11.91 14.81 -9.14
CA GLU A 123 10.84 13.82 -9.29
C GLU A 123 10.73 13.28 -10.72
N ASP A 124 10.88 14.12 -11.72
CA ASP A 124 10.85 13.73 -13.13
C ASP A 124 12.01 12.81 -13.52
N GLU A 125 13.20 13.03 -12.95
CA GLU A 125 14.36 12.15 -13.12
C GLU A 125 14.14 10.80 -12.43
N LEU A 126 13.60 10.79 -11.20
CA LEU A 126 13.25 9.54 -10.51
C LEU A 126 12.21 8.73 -11.28
N ILE A 127 11.18 9.39 -11.84
CA ILE A 127 10.17 8.74 -12.67
C ILE A 127 10.82 8.15 -13.94
N GLU A 128 11.72 8.87 -14.59
CA GLU A 128 12.44 8.37 -15.76
C GLU A 128 13.28 7.14 -15.41
N ILE A 129 14.06 7.19 -14.34
CA ILE A 129 14.85 6.05 -13.86
C ILE A 129 13.96 4.84 -13.56
N TYR A 130 12.81 5.06 -12.89
CA TYR A 130 11.88 4.01 -12.50
C TYR A 130 11.18 3.35 -13.69
N THR A 131 10.89 4.10 -14.75
CA THR A 131 10.09 3.64 -15.90
C THR A 131 10.92 3.28 -17.14
N SER A 132 12.22 3.59 -17.14
CA SER A 132 13.11 3.30 -18.30
C SER A 132 13.65 1.88 -18.24
N TYR A 133 13.76 1.27 -19.44
CA TYR A 133 14.43 0.00 -19.63
C TYR A 133 15.94 0.21 -19.79
N ASP A 134 16.73 -0.64 -19.13
CA ASP A 134 18.17 -0.69 -19.31
C ASP A 134 18.55 -1.47 -20.59
N GLU A 135 19.87 -1.60 -20.86
CA GLU A 135 20.38 -2.29 -22.06
C GLU A 135 20.05 -3.79 -22.07
N GLU A 136 19.86 -4.40 -20.91
CA GLU A 136 19.46 -5.79 -20.71
C GLU A 136 17.93 -5.98 -20.80
N GLY A 137 17.16 -4.91 -20.85
CA GLY A 137 15.71 -4.93 -20.92
C GLY A 137 15.01 -5.05 -19.57
N ASN A 138 15.68 -4.68 -18.45
CA ASN A 138 15.07 -4.63 -17.13
C ASN A 138 14.54 -3.22 -16.83
N CYS A 139 13.44 -3.14 -16.12
CA CYS A 139 12.83 -1.90 -15.68
C CYS A 139 12.41 -2.01 -14.21
N LEU A 140 12.68 -0.97 -13.41
CA LEU A 140 12.28 -0.98 -11.99
C LEU A 140 10.76 -1.10 -11.83
N ASN A 141 9.99 -0.52 -12.74
CA ASN A 141 8.53 -0.61 -12.74
C ASN A 141 8.01 -2.05 -12.94
N ASP A 142 8.81 -2.95 -13.51
CA ASP A 142 8.45 -4.35 -13.70
C ASP A 142 8.68 -5.19 -12.43
N ILE A 143 9.40 -4.65 -11.43
CA ILE A 143 9.59 -5.30 -10.14
C ILE A 143 8.28 -5.23 -9.37
N THR A 144 7.70 -6.39 -9.10
CA THR A 144 6.48 -6.47 -8.30
C THR A 144 6.78 -6.04 -6.87
N ASN A 145 6.05 -5.04 -6.40
CA ASN A 145 6.06 -4.66 -5.00
C ASN A 145 4.65 -4.62 -4.42
N MET A 146 4.55 -4.81 -3.12
CA MET A 146 3.31 -4.96 -2.37
C MET A 146 3.45 -4.24 -1.04
N PRO A 147 2.33 -3.85 -0.39
CA PRO A 147 2.40 -3.20 0.91
C PRO A 147 3.10 -4.07 1.96
N LEU A 148 4.01 -3.46 2.73
CA LEU A 148 4.68 -4.07 3.87
C LEU A 148 3.68 -4.35 5.00
N ARG A 149 3.73 -5.54 5.59
CA ARG A 149 2.98 -5.95 6.78
C ARG A 149 3.91 -6.34 7.91
N GLY A 150 3.40 -6.35 9.13
CA GLY A 150 4.16 -6.75 10.32
C GLY A 150 4.96 -5.62 10.94
N SER A 151 6.15 -5.92 11.43
CA SER A 151 6.97 -4.95 12.16
C SER A 151 7.20 -3.66 11.37
N GLY A 152 6.84 -2.53 11.96
CA GLY A 152 6.96 -1.20 11.36
C GLY A 152 5.81 -0.81 10.43
N SER A 153 4.79 -1.66 10.23
CA SER A 153 3.62 -1.38 9.40
C SER A 153 2.34 -1.31 10.23
N ILE A 154 1.34 -0.56 9.75
CA ILE A 154 -0.04 -0.61 10.26
C ILE A 154 -0.77 -1.88 9.85
N ILE A 155 -0.28 -2.59 8.83
CA ILE A 155 -0.84 -3.87 8.39
C ILE A 155 -0.31 -4.95 9.34
N PRO A 156 -1.19 -5.69 10.06
CA PRO A 156 -0.73 -6.70 11.01
C PRO A 156 0.09 -7.81 10.32
N GLU A 157 0.98 -8.46 11.07
CA GLU A 157 1.85 -9.53 10.56
C GLU A 157 1.03 -10.70 9.99
N ASP A 158 -0.05 -11.08 10.67
CA ASP A 158 -1.04 -12.03 10.17
C ASP A 158 -2.41 -11.34 10.00
N PRO A 159 -2.68 -10.73 8.85
CA PRO A 159 -3.96 -10.06 8.60
C PRO A 159 -5.13 -11.05 8.51
N TYR A 160 -4.91 -12.34 8.18
CA TYR A 160 -5.95 -13.35 8.25
C TYR A 160 -6.34 -13.68 9.71
N GLN A 161 -5.36 -13.66 10.62
CA GLN A 161 -5.64 -13.85 12.03
C GLN A 161 -6.38 -12.63 12.60
N ALA A 162 -5.99 -11.42 12.22
CA ALA A 162 -6.69 -10.21 12.61
C ALA A 162 -8.19 -10.25 12.24
N LEU A 163 -8.51 -10.69 11.02
CA LEU A 163 -9.91 -10.88 10.60
C LEU A 163 -10.63 -11.96 11.42
N LYS A 164 -9.96 -13.09 11.72
CA LYS A 164 -10.55 -14.14 12.58
C LYS A 164 -10.82 -13.65 14.01
N ASP A 165 -9.96 -12.77 14.51
CA ASP A 165 -10.09 -12.15 15.84
C ASP A 165 -11.14 -11.03 15.85
N GLY A 166 -11.69 -10.67 14.68
CA GLY A 166 -12.84 -9.79 14.55
C GLY A 166 -12.52 -8.36 14.12
N ALA A 167 -11.40 -8.09 13.46
CA ALA A 167 -11.04 -6.75 12.96
C ALA A 167 -12.16 -6.12 12.09
N ALA A 168 -12.87 -6.91 11.28
CA ALA A 168 -13.98 -6.44 10.44
C ALA A 168 -15.35 -6.97 10.89
N LYS A 169 -15.56 -7.23 12.18
CA LYS A 169 -16.79 -7.88 12.70
C LYS A 169 -18.07 -7.09 12.42
N ASP A 170 -17.96 -5.76 12.30
CA ASP A 170 -19.08 -4.85 12.08
C ASP A 170 -19.23 -4.47 10.60
N VAL A 171 -18.38 -5.00 9.70
CA VAL A 171 -18.40 -4.75 8.25
C VAL A 171 -19.15 -5.86 7.52
N ILE A 172 -20.09 -5.49 6.65
CA ILE A 172 -20.76 -6.43 5.76
C ILE A 172 -19.86 -6.70 4.56
N MET A 173 -19.35 -7.93 4.43
CA MET A 173 -18.41 -8.30 3.36
C MET A 173 -19.08 -9.12 2.27
N MET A 174 -18.75 -8.77 1.01
CA MET A 174 -19.00 -9.59 -0.18
C MET A 174 -17.65 -9.93 -0.83
N ILE A 175 -17.38 -11.22 -1.03
CA ILE A 175 -16.14 -11.69 -1.63
C ILE A 175 -16.47 -12.56 -2.82
N GLY A 176 -15.80 -12.34 -3.95
CA GLY A 176 -15.96 -13.13 -5.15
C GLY A 176 -14.66 -13.28 -5.92
N THR A 177 -14.57 -14.35 -6.71
CA THR A 177 -13.44 -14.60 -7.60
C THR A 177 -13.96 -15.19 -8.89
N ASN A 178 -13.26 -14.89 -9.99
CA ASN A 178 -13.53 -15.53 -11.28
C ASN A 178 -12.92 -16.94 -11.29
N SER A 179 -13.56 -17.83 -12.04
CA SER A 179 -13.10 -19.20 -12.28
C SER A 179 -12.19 -19.28 -13.51
#